data_a36174b80de734f5129c895b10c1f455
#
_entry.id   a36174b80de734f5129c895b10c1f455
#
_cell.length_a   1.000
_cell.length_b   1.000
_cell.length_c   1.000
_cell.angle_alpha   90.00
_cell.angle_beta   90.00
_cell.angle_gamma   90.00
#
_symmetry.space_group_name_H-M   'P 1'
#
loop_
_entity.id
_entity.type
_entity.pdbx_description
1 polymer ?
#
loop_
_entity_poly.entity_id
_entity_poly.type
_entity_poly.pdbx_seq_one_letter_code
_entity_poly.pdbx_strand_id
1 'polypeptide(L)'
;MFAPRRLLPMLAGLAIALWAVIALAQTAPPRGRAPRVVGFRDPIGPTARVTFNRDVAPLLQARCQKCHHEGGIAPFPLMTYADAYAHKGAMVVTTQNRTMPPWRVDSACADFEDDPSLTPAEIATFSDWFDLGAVAGDPNDLPPPLTFSDGWELGTPDRVLAMSTPMTPDFSHGDVYRCFVMPTGLTEDRWVDAVEVSPGVGKMVHHVLLFVDTTGASEALDAADPGPGYSCFGGPGFTLQNALGGWVPGSVPSRLPEGIGLRLPKASRVVMQVHYSALSGVTAPDVTSVALHYAMKPIRQELRILPLINQSFVIPAGAKDQVVTASVPIVPIPVHVLSITPHMHLLGRSMHVSTTLPSGSQRCLVDVPDWSFHWQRQYSFREPLALPAGSRLDLTAHYDNSEENPQNVSHPPREVRWGENTTDEMCIAFLAFTIDGENLLATAGASPMAKRQKYEPFWEVDWKPVPPPAPFEVPSHWQHH
;
A
#
# COMPACT_ATOMS: atom_id res chain seq x y z
N MET A 1 -58.48 -12.17 -47.44
CA MET A 1 -58.66 -11.51 -48.77
C MET A 1 -57.28 -11.22 -49.33
N PHE A 2 -56.96 -11.87 -50.44
CA PHE A 2 -56.03 -11.57 -51.51
C PHE A 2 -54.57 -11.17 -51.25
N ALA A 3 -53.68 -12.15 -51.47
CA ALA A 3 -52.43 -11.95 -52.19
C ALA A 3 -52.72 -11.69 -53.69
N PRO A 4 -51.82 -11.21 -54.54
CA PRO A 4 -50.77 -12.01 -55.17
C PRO A 4 -49.46 -11.24 -55.47
N ARG A 5 -48.31 -11.93 -55.47
CA ARG A 5 -47.49 -12.51 -56.56
C ARG A 5 -47.10 -11.58 -57.72
N ARG A 6 -45.78 -11.48 -57.98
CA ARG A 6 -45.05 -11.79 -59.25
C ARG A 6 -43.69 -11.06 -59.24
N LEU A 7 -42.60 -11.60 -59.54
CA LEU A 7 -41.90 -12.43 -60.53
C LEU A 7 -40.64 -11.68 -61.00
N LEU A 8 -39.53 -12.43 -60.92
CA LEU A 8 -38.26 -12.11 -61.60
C LEU A 8 -38.43 -11.89 -63.10
N PRO A 9 -37.43 -11.28 -63.79
CA PRO A 9 -36.58 -12.13 -64.59
C PRO A 9 -35.09 -11.94 -64.52
N MET A 10 -34.38 -13.02 -64.79
CA MET A 10 -33.00 -13.16 -65.20
C MET A 10 -32.64 -12.31 -66.41
N LEU A 11 -31.40 -11.86 -66.52
CA LEU A 11 -30.65 -11.87 -67.76
C LEU A 11 -29.15 -11.99 -67.50
N ALA A 12 -28.57 -12.93 -68.20
CA ALA A 12 -27.18 -13.33 -68.21
C ALA A 12 -26.38 -12.39 -69.15
N GLY A 13 -25.08 -12.26 -68.90
CA GLY A 13 -24.19 -11.63 -69.85
C GLY A 13 -22.71 -11.57 -69.44
N LEU A 14 -22.01 -12.56 -69.89
CA LEU A 14 -20.60 -12.57 -70.39
C LEU A 14 -19.43 -12.19 -69.48
N ALA A 15 -18.58 -13.18 -69.40
CA ALA A 15 -17.22 -13.20 -68.87
C ALA A 15 -16.24 -12.27 -69.66
N ILE A 16 -15.35 -11.61 -68.89
CA ILE A 16 -14.00 -11.26 -69.35
C ILE A 16 -13.04 -11.61 -68.24
N ALA A 17 -12.20 -12.60 -68.51
CA ALA A 17 -11.12 -13.05 -67.65
C ALA A 17 -10.00 -11.95 -67.64
N LEU A 18 -9.70 -11.45 -66.46
CA LEU A 18 -8.43 -10.72 -66.23
C LEU A 18 -7.69 -11.45 -65.11
N TRP A 19 -6.58 -12.05 -65.47
CA TRP A 19 -5.65 -12.67 -64.56
C TRP A 19 -4.98 -11.59 -63.70
N ALA A 20 -5.40 -11.45 -62.47
CA ALA A 20 -4.62 -10.75 -61.43
C ALA A 20 -3.94 -11.81 -60.58
N VAL A 21 -2.60 -11.84 -60.71
CA VAL A 21 -1.73 -12.65 -59.85
C VAL A 21 -1.87 -12.13 -58.42
N ILE A 22 -2.61 -12.82 -57.59
CA ILE A 22 -2.63 -12.60 -56.16
C ILE A 22 -1.35 -13.26 -55.61
N ALA A 23 -0.33 -12.44 -55.33
CA ALA A 23 0.78 -12.87 -54.50
C ALA A 23 0.24 -13.16 -53.09
N LEU A 24 0.14 -14.43 -52.76
CA LEU A 24 -0.04 -14.89 -51.40
C LEU A 24 1.18 -14.47 -50.57
N ALA A 25 1.06 -13.32 -49.90
CA ALA A 25 1.96 -13.01 -48.81
C ALA A 25 1.69 -14.06 -47.71
N GLN A 26 2.49 -15.09 -47.67
CA GLN A 26 2.58 -16.00 -46.53
C GLN A 26 3.05 -15.16 -45.34
N THR A 27 2.13 -14.83 -44.44
CA THR A 27 2.46 -14.32 -43.11
C THR A 27 3.22 -15.42 -42.38
N ALA A 28 4.54 -15.31 -42.33
CA ALA A 28 5.35 -16.14 -41.48
C ALA A 28 4.82 -16.01 -40.01
N PRO A 29 4.72 -17.13 -39.27
CA PRO A 29 4.40 -17.05 -37.86
C PRO A 29 5.42 -16.18 -37.14
N PRO A 30 5.02 -15.44 -36.07
CA PRO A 30 5.96 -14.64 -35.32
C PRO A 30 7.12 -15.53 -34.88
N ARG A 31 8.31 -15.20 -35.35
CA ARG A 31 9.55 -15.88 -34.95
C ARG A 31 9.65 -15.76 -33.45
N GLY A 32 9.42 -16.88 -32.74
CA GLY A 32 9.74 -16.98 -31.33
C GLY A 32 11.17 -16.44 -31.18
N ARG A 33 11.34 -15.50 -30.25
CA ARG A 33 12.65 -14.99 -29.89
C ARG A 33 13.49 -16.21 -29.52
N ALA A 34 14.46 -16.55 -30.35
CA ALA A 34 15.48 -17.52 -29.99
C ALA A 34 16.03 -17.13 -28.62
N PRO A 35 16.30 -18.09 -27.72
CA PRO A 35 16.96 -17.78 -26.47
C PRO A 35 18.23 -17.02 -26.85
N ARG A 36 18.36 -15.80 -26.29
CA ARG A 36 19.58 -15.02 -26.44
C ARG A 36 20.69 -15.90 -25.90
N VAL A 37 21.49 -16.46 -26.83
CA VAL A 37 22.79 -16.97 -26.48
C VAL A 37 23.51 -15.80 -25.82
N VAL A 38 23.80 -15.96 -24.53
CA VAL A 38 24.61 -14.99 -23.79
C VAL A 38 25.93 -14.97 -24.50
N GLY A 39 26.09 -14.03 -25.43
CA GLY A 39 27.37 -13.81 -26.07
C GLY A 39 28.35 -13.47 -24.96
N PHE A 40 29.45 -14.20 -24.88
CA PHE A 40 30.61 -13.79 -24.09
C PHE A 40 30.88 -12.34 -24.48
N ARG A 41 30.61 -11.40 -23.53
CA ARG A 41 31.07 -10.02 -23.69
C ARG A 41 32.60 -10.09 -23.78
N ASP A 42 33.17 -9.42 -24.80
CA ASP A 42 34.58 -9.20 -24.88
C ASP A 42 35.12 -8.77 -23.52
N PRO A 43 36.28 -9.23 -23.07
CA PRO A 43 36.84 -8.83 -21.79
C PRO A 43 36.96 -7.32 -21.79
N ILE A 44 36.17 -6.69 -20.90
CA ILE A 44 36.23 -5.26 -20.62
C ILE A 44 37.70 -4.97 -20.31
N GLY A 45 38.30 -4.02 -21.02
CA GLY A 45 39.68 -3.60 -20.79
C GLY A 45 39.93 -3.25 -19.30
N PRO A 46 41.16 -3.03 -18.85
CA PRO A 46 41.53 -2.98 -17.43
C PRO A 46 40.85 -1.86 -16.58
N THR A 47 39.88 -1.20 -17.10
CA THR A 47 39.11 -0.14 -16.43
C THR A 47 37.86 -0.70 -15.79
N ALA A 48 37.90 -0.84 -14.46
CA ALA A 48 36.81 -0.93 -13.56
C ALA A 48 35.95 -2.21 -13.57
N ARG A 49 36.55 -3.34 -13.20
CA ARG A 49 35.81 -4.54 -12.78
C ARG A 49 34.84 -4.14 -11.62
N VAL A 50 33.54 -4.44 -11.76
CA VAL A 50 32.56 -4.22 -10.68
C VAL A 50 32.97 -5.02 -9.46
N THR A 51 33.00 -4.36 -8.29
CA THR A 51 33.37 -4.98 -7.00
C THR A 51 32.30 -4.70 -5.95
N PHE A 52 32.28 -5.53 -4.90
CA PHE A 52 31.34 -5.31 -3.80
C PHE A 52 31.60 -3.97 -3.11
N ASN A 53 32.82 -3.73 -2.66
CA ASN A 53 33.15 -2.58 -1.82
C ASN A 53 32.87 -1.23 -2.49
N ARG A 54 33.24 -1.11 -3.79
CA ARG A 54 33.10 0.15 -4.51
C ARG A 54 31.71 0.35 -5.11
N ASP A 55 31.07 -0.72 -5.63
CA ASP A 55 29.90 -0.57 -6.50
C ASP A 55 28.64 -1.14 -5.87
N VAL A 56 28.70 -2.32 -5.23
CA VAL A 56 27.53 -3.01 -4.70
C VAL A 56 27.15 -2.53 -3.30
N ALA A 57 28.13 -2.36 -2.40
CA ALA A 57 27.87 -1.95 -1.03
C ALA A 57 27.16 -0.59 -0.94
N PRO A 58 27.54 0.46 -1.70
CA PRO A 58 26.81 1.72 -1.70
C PRO A 58 25.35 1.56 -2.18
N LEU A 59 25.08 0.70 -3.18
CA LEU A 59 23.73 0.42 -3.64
C LEU A 59 22.90 -0.30 -2.59
N LEU A 60 23.47 -1.30 -1.91
CA LEU A 60 22.82 -2.00 -0.81
C LEU A 60 22.45 -1.04 0.32
N GLN A 61 23.38 -0.15 0.69
CA GLN A 61 23.12 0.88 1.70
C GLN A 61 21.98 1.81 1.30
N ALA A 62 21.97 2.27 0.06
CA ALA A 62 20.99 3.23 -0.43
C ALA A 62 19.60 2.63 -0.66
N ARG A 63 19.50 1.35 -1.06
CA ARG A 63 18.28 0.77 -1.61
C ARG A 63 17.75 -0.46 -0.86
N CYS A 64 18.59 -1.18 -0.09
CA CYS A 64 18.25 -2.50 0.44
C CYS A 64 18.35 -2.59 1.96
N GLN A 65 19.40 -2.02 2.57
CA GLN A 65 19.72 -2.23 3.98
C GLN A 65 18.68 -1.65 4.94
N LYS A 66 17.85 -0.69 4.51
CA LYS A 66 16.73 -0.18 5.30
C LYS A 66 15.76 -1.30 5.74
N CYS A 67 15.63 -2.35 4.94
CA CYS A 67 14.83 -3.53 5.25
C CYS A 67 15.69 -4.75 5.57
N HIS A 68 16.84 -4.91 4.87
CA HIS A 68 17.74 -6.04 4.98
C HIS A 68 18.87 -5.79 5.99
N HIS A 69 18.50 -5.56 7.26
CA HIS A 69 19.42 -5.50 8.40
C HIS A 69 18.96 -6.45 9.51
N GLU A 70 19.78 -6.69 10.52
CA GLU A 70 19.39 -7.50 11.67
C GLU A 70 18.25 -6.81 12.44
N GLY A 71 17.19 -7.56 12.74
CA GLY A 71 15.95 -7.00 13.32
C GLY A 71 15.04 -6.28 12.32
N GLY A 72 15.47 -6.11 11.06
CA GLY A 72 14.64 -5.55 9.99
C GLY A 72 13.54 -6.49 9.52
N ILE A 73 12.66 -5.98 8.65
CA ILE A 73 11.50 -6.74 8.14
C ILE A 73 11.89 -7.85 7.16
N ALA A 74 13.03 -7.72 6.45
CA ALA A 74 13.47 -8.70 5.48
C ALA A 74 13.92 -10.02 6.14
N PRO A 75 13.77 -11.17 5.47
CA PRO A 75 14.08 -12.48 6.06
C PRO A 75 15.57 -12.73 6.30
N PHE A 76 16.45 -11.90 5.78
CA PHE A 76 17.90 -11.98 5.94
C PHE A 76 18.57 -10.61 5.80
N PRO A 77 19.69 -10.36 6.45
CA PRO A 77 20.45 -9.11 6.29
C PRO A 77 21.24 -9.09 4.97
N LEU A 78 21.56 -7.88 4.49
CA LEU A 78 22.52 -7.58 3.39
C LEU A 78 23.52 -6.53 3.83
N MET A 79 24.05 -6.68 5.05
CA MET A 79 24.93 -5.71 5.69
C MET A 79 26.39 -5.87 5.31
N THR A 80 26.80 -7.10 4.98
CA THR A 80 28.20 -7.47 4.76
C THR A 80 28.42 -8.07 3.37
N TYR A 81 29.70 -8.13 2.96
CA TYR A 81 30.07 -8.89 1.76
C TYR A 81 29.62 -10.37 1.83
N ALA A 82 29.73 -10.98 2.99
CA ALA A 82 29.35 -12.38 3.17
C ALA A 82 27.83 -12.57 2.95
N ASP A 83 27.00 -11.66 3.46
CA ASP A 83 25.55 -11.68 3.26
C ASP A 83 25.21 -11.54 1.77
N ALA A 84 25.76 -10.50 1.12
CA ALA A 84 25.53 -10.25 -0.29
C ALA A 84 26.04 -11.42 -1.16
N TYR A 85 27.20 -11.99 -0.84
CA TYR A 85 27.75 -13.14 -1.57
C TYR A 85 26.86 -14.37 -1.46
N ALA A 86 26.29 -14.64 -0.28
CA ALA A 86 25.37 -15.76 -0.06
C ALA A 86 24.09 -15.60 -0.91
N HIS A 87 23.60 -14.36 -1.09
CA HIS A 87 22.35 -14.05 -1.77
C HIS A 87 22.52 -13.48 -3.19
N LYS A 88 23.73 -13.46 -3.76
CA LYS A 88 24.06 -12.82 -5.05
C LYS A 88 23.16 -13.23 -6.21
N GLY A 89 22.83 -14.52 -6.32
CA GLY A 89 21.97 -15.01 -7.39
C GLY A 89 20.51 -14.55 -7.22
N ALA A 90 19.99 -14.57 -5.99
CA ALA A 90 18.66 -14.06 -5.68
C ALA A 90 18.57 -12.55 -5.95
N MET A 91 19.60 -11.78 -5.57
CA MET A 91 19.67 -10.35 -5.85
C MET A 91 19.56 -10.05 -7.35
N VAL A 92 20.28 -10.78 -8.20
CA VAL A 92 20.21 -10.61 -9.66
C VAL A 92 18.80 -10.89 -10.17
N VAL A 93 18.21 -12.03 -9.80
CA VAL A 93 16.88 -12.43 -10.28
C VAL A 93 15.81 -11.45 -9.82
N THR A 94 15.80 -11.08 -8.53
CA THR A 94 14.75 -10.24 -7.97
C THR A 94 14.85 -8.79 -8.44
N THR A 95 16.05 -8.26 -8.65
CA THR A 95 16.22 -6.90 -9.19
C THR A 95 15.88 -6.82 -10.68
N GLN A 96 16.26 -7.84 -11.48
CA GLN A 96 15.88 -7.92 -12.90
C GLN A 96 14.37 -8.03 -13.11
N ASN A 97 13.70 -8.81 -12.26
CA ASN A 97 12.24 -8.95 -12.27
C ASN A 97 11.53 -7.79 -11.59
N ARG A 98 12.25 -6.80 -11.02
CA ARG A 98 11.73 -5.66 -10.28
C ARG A 98 10.82 -6.03 -9.10
N THR A 99 11.06 -7.22 -8.51
CA THR A 99 10.40 -7.62 -7.26
C THR A 99 11.13 -7.09 -6.02
N MET A 100 12.41 -6.70 -6.17
CA MET A 100 13.22 -6.03 -5.16
C MET A 100 13.99 -4.83 -5.76
N PRO A 101 14.03 -3.69 -5.07
CA PRO A 101 13.19 -3.32 -3.94
C PRO A 101 11.71 -3.34 -4.30
N PRO A 102 10.79 -3.67 -3.35
CA PRO A 102 9.37 -3.72 -3.65
C PRO A 102 8.82 -2.29 -3.80
N TRP A 103 8.60 -1.89 -5.03
CA TRP A 103 8.01 -0.61 -5.42
C TRP A 103 6.98 -0.88 -6.50
N ARG A 104 5.69 -0.77 -6.14
CA ARG A 104 4.59 -1.25 -6.98
C ARG A 104 3.88 -0.15 -7.76
N VAL A 105 4.23 1.12 -7.50
CA VAL A 105 3.65 2.24 -8.25
C VAL A 105 4.45 2.53 -9.52
N ASP A 106 3.74 2.99 -10.54
CA ASP A 106 4.36 3.56 -11.73
C ASP A 106 4.90 4.96 -11.39
N SER A 107 6.22 5.11 -11.39
CA SER A 107 6.90 6.38 -11.13
C SER A 107 6.64 7.45 -12.21
N ALA A 108 6.05 7.08 -13.37
CA ALA A 108 5.60 8.06 -14.36
C ALA A 108 4.27 8.73 -13.97
N CYS A 109 3.53 8.16 -13.02
CA CYS A 109 2.26 8.71 -12.54
C CYS A 109 2.44 9.97 -11.69
N ALA A 110 3.30 9.88 -10.67
CA ALA A 110 3.58 10.97 -9.75
C ALA A 110 4.98 10.84 -9.15
N ASP A 111 5.53 11.94 -8.63
CA ASP A 111 6.82 11.96 -7.94
C ASP A 111 6.60 11.73 -6.44
N PHE A 112 7.08 10.57 -5.96
CA PHE A 112 6.95 10.18 -4.57
C PHE A 112 8.27 10.30 -3.82
N GLU A 113 8.18 10.54 -2.53
CA GLU A 113 9.32 10.44 -1.64
C GLU A 113 9.76 8.98 -1.47
N ASP A 114 11.01 8.80 -1.07
CA ASP A 114 11.58 7.49 -0.70
C ASP A 114 11.38 6.38 -1.75
N ASP A 115 11.40 6.73 -3.04
CA ASP A 115 11.40 5.74 -4.13
C ASP A 115 12.70 4.91 -4.09
N PRO A 116 12.64 3.62 -3.71
CA PRO A 116 13.81 2.75 -3.67
C PRO A 116 14.07 2.08 -5.00
N SER A 117 13.28 2.33 -6.04
CA SER A 117 13.39 1.64 -7.33
C SER A 117 14.77 1.80 -7.93
N LEU A 118 15.22 0.74 -8.61
CA LEU A 118 16.53 0.70 -9.24
C LEU A 118 16.46 1.17 -10.70
N THR A 119 17.39 2.00 -11.08
CA THR A 119 17.65 2.31 -12.48
C THR A 119 18.18 1.08 -13.25
N PRO A 120 18.05 1.03 -14.58
CA PRO A 120 18.65 -0.05 -15.37
C PRO A 120 20.18 -0.22 -15.15
N ALA A 121 20.88 0.87 -14.86
CA ALA A 121 22.32 0.83 -14.57
C ALA A 121 22.61 0.19 -13.21
N GLU A 122 21.83 0.53 -12.17
CA GLU A 122 21.96 -0.08 -10.84
C GLU A 122 21.63 -1.60 -10.88
N ILE A 123 20.61 -2.01 -11.66
CA ILE A 123 20.30 -3.44 -11.88
C ILE A 123 21.46 -4.14 -12.59
N ALA A 124 22.05 -3.50 -13.61
CA ALA A 124 23.20 -4.04 -14.33
C ALA A 124 24.42 -4.24 -13.40
N THR A 125 24.62 -3.35 -12.41
CA THR A 125 25.69 -3.49 -11.43
C THR A 125 25.63 -4.82 -10.67
N PHE A 126 24.44 -5.26 -10.23
CA PHE A 126 24.28 -6.56 -9.56
C PHE A 126 24.59 -7.73 -10.49
N SER A 127 24.13 -7.67 -11.74
CA SER A 127 24.38 -8.70 -12.75
C SER A 127 25.86 -8.78 -13.10
N ASP A 128 26.49 -7.64 -13.37
CA ASP A 128 27.92 -7.57 -13.72
C ASP A 128 28.80 -8.05 -12.56
N TRP A 129 28.44 -7.69 -11.31
CA TRP A 129 29.14 -8.20 -10.13
C TRP A 129 29.06 -9.72 -10.02
N PHE A 130 27.87 -10.29 -10.21
CA PHE A 130 27.66 -11.74 -10.21
C PHE A 130 28.48 -12.44 -11.30
N ASP A 131 28.36 -11.95 -12.54
CA ASP A 131 29.01 -12.56 -13.70
C ASP A 131 30.55 -12.48 -13.63
N LEU A 132 31.10 -11.46 -13.00
CA LEU A 132 32.53 -11.25 -12.79
C LEU A 132 33.08 -12.00 -11.55
N GLY A 133 32.28 -12.89 -10.96
CA GLY A 133 32.70 -13.78 -9.86
C GLY A 133 32.52 -13.16 -8.47
N ALA A 134 31.69 -12.13 -8.37
CA ALA A 134 31.24 -11.52 -7.11
C ALA A 134 32.39 -11.16 -6.14
N VAL A 135 33.43 -10.50 -6.64
CA VAL A 135 34.65 -10.18 -5.86
C VAL A 135 34.43 -9.06 -4.86
N ALA A 136 35.13 -9.11 -3.72
CA ALA A 136 35.03 -8.09 -2.67
C ALA A 136 35.55 -6.71 -3.10
N GLY A 137 36.71 -6.67 -3.77
CA GLY A 137 37.37 -5.40 -4.13
C GLY A 137 38.33 -4.90 -3.07
N ASP A 138 38.81 -3.64 -3.24
CA ASP A 138 39.73 -3.03 -2.30
C ASP A 138 38.94 -2.66 -0.99
N PRO A 139 39.44 -3.06 0.19
CA PRO A 139 38.83 -2.67 1.47
C PRO A 139 38.71 -1.15 1.70
N ASN A 140 39.57 -0.35 1.08
CA ASN A 140 39.52 1.11 1.19
C ASN A 140 38.33 1.73 0.44
N ASP A 141 37.71 0.99 -0.50
CA ASP A 141 36.52 1.45 -1.23
C ASP A 141 35.23 1.16 -0.47
N LEU A 142 35.27 0.38 0.64
CA LEU A 142 34.08 0.04 1.40
C LEU A 142 33.54 1.26 2.15
N PRO A 143 32.30 1.67 1.91
CA PRO A 143 31.69 2.78 2.67
C PRO A 143 31.54 2.40 4.16
N PRO A 144 31.51 3.39 5.06
CA PRO A 144 31.19 3.15 6.47
C PRO A 144 29.85 2.41 6.61
N PRO A 145 29.76 1.41 7.52
CA PRO A 145 28.51 0.68 7.70
C PRO A 145 27.40 1.59 8.21
N LEU A 146 26.18 1.35 7.76
CA LEU A 146 24.99 1.96 8.36
C LEU A 146 24.73 1.36 9.74
N THR A 147 24.25 2.19 10.64
CA THR A 147 23.75 1.75 11.95
C THR A 147 22.25 1.93 11.99
N PHE A 148 21.56 0.91 12.48
CA PHE A 148 20.10 0.93 12.69
C PHE A 148 19.86 0.94 14.20
N SER A 149 18.86 1.69 14.64
CA SER A 149 18.49 1.73 16.04
C SER A 149 17.74 0.43 16.42
N ASP A 150 18.06 -0.12 17.58
CA ASP A 150 17.28 -1.21 18.17
C ASP A 150 15.91 -0.74 18.72
N GLY A 151 15.48 0.45 18.39
CA GLY A 151 14.29 1.11 18.91
C GLY A 151 13.54 1.91 17.84
N TRP A 152 13.02 3.06 18.24
CA TRP A 152 12.26 3.93 17.36
C TRP A 152 13.15 4.60 16.31
N GLU A 153 12.75 4.54 15.03
CA GLU A 153 13.56 5.04 13.91
C GLU A 153 13.73 6.58 13.93
N LEU A 154 12.70 7.31 14.40
CA LEU A 154 12.71 8.77 14.45
C LEU A 154 13.36 9.33 15.73
N GLY A 155 14.02 8.46 16.50
CA GLY A 155 14.68 8.80 17.76
C GLY A 155 13.76 8.66 18.97
N THR A 156 14.13 9.30 20.09
CA THR A 156 13.37 9.18 21.34
C THR A 156 11.96 9.79 21.18
N PRO A 157 10.88 8.99 21.33
CA PRO A 157 9.52 9.49 21.24
C PRO A 157 9.13 10.29 22.49
N ASP A 158 8.20 11.23 22.35
CA ASP A 158 7.63 11.95 23.47
C ASP A 158 6.70 11.08 24.32
N ARG A 159 6.06 10.09 23.68
CA ARG A 159 5.15 9.16 24.34
C ARG A 159 5.18 7.79 23.66
N VAL A 160 5.24 6.74 24.47
CA VAL A 160 4.99 5.37 24.01
C VAL A 160 3.71 4.86 24.64
N LEU A 161 2.83 4.34 23.82
CA LEU A 161 1.61 3.65 24.20
C LEU A 161 1.75 2.18 23.79
N ALA A 162 1.37 1.26 24.66
CA ALA A 162 1.47 -0.17 24.38
C ALA A 162 0.25 -0.91 24.89
N MET A 163 0.01 -2.09 24.35
CA MET A 163 -0.96 -3.02 24.90
C MET A 163 -0.67 -3.25 26.37
N SER A 164 -1.70 -3.17 27.21
CA SER A 164 -1.59 -3.44 28.65
C SER A 164 -1.43 -4.93 28.98
N THR A 165 -1.89 -5.79 28.08
CA THR A 165 -1.90 -7.25 28.22
C THR A 165 -1.51 -7.88 26.89
N PRO A 166 -0.61 -8.89 26.89
CA PRO A 166 -0.28 -9.62 25.66
C PRO A 166 -1.52 -10.28 25.06
N MET A 167 -1.64 -10.24 23.72
CA MET A 167 -2.70 -10.90 22.95
C MET A 167 -2.13 -12.10 22.21
N THR A 168 -2.73 -13.27 22.40
CA THR A 168 -2.48 -14.46 21.58
C THR A 168 -3.72 -14.71 20.73
N PRO A 169 -3.67 -14.50 19.41
CA PRO A 169 -4.82 -14.67 18.53
C PRO A 169 -5.27 -16.13 18.46
N ASP A 170 -6.58 -16.36 18.46
CA ASP A 170 -7.19 -17.64 18.12
C ASP A 170 -7.62 -17.62 16.66
N PHE A 171 -6.87 -18.27 15.80
CA PHE A 171 -7.12 -18.34 14.37
C PHE A 171 -8.11 -19.44 13.94
N SER A 172 -8.79 -20.10 14.88
CA SER A 172 -9.79 -21.15 14.56
C SER A 172 -10.93 -20.67 13.68
N HIS A 173 -11.16 -19.35 13.64
CA HIS A 173 -12.20 -18.71 12.84
C HIS A 173 -11.65 -17.78 11.76
N GLY A 174 -10.37 -17.87 11.43
CA GLY A 174 -9.70 -17.01 10.44
C GLY A 174 -8.96 -15.83 11.07
N ASP A 175 -8.89 -14.72 10.35
CA ASP A 175 -8.21 -13.52 10.80
C ASP A 175 -8.82 -12.93 12.08
N VAL A 176 -7.99 -12.30 12.89
CA VAL A 176 -8.41 -11.72 14.17
C VAL A 176 -8.18 -10.21 14.16
N TYR A 177 -9.24 -9.46 14.46
CA TYR A 177 -9.22 -8.01 14.60
C TYR A 177 -9.50 -7.63 16.05
N ARG A 178 -8.51 -7.01 16.71
CA ARG A 178 -8.63 -6.56 18.11
C ARG A 178 -8.28 -5.10 18.23
N CYS A 179 -9.10 -4.37 18.95
CA CYS A 179 -8.87 -2.98 19.30
C CYS A 179 -8.40 -2.87 20.75
N PHE A 180 -7.28 -2.18 20.94
CA PHE A 180 -6.67 -1.94 22.25
C PHE A 180 -6.80 -0.48 22.62
N VAL A 181 -7.40 -0.22 23.77
CA VAL A 181 -7.63 1.14 24.27
C VAL A 181 -6.44 1.61 25.08
N MET A 182 -5.78 2.67 24.60
CA MET A 182 -4.59 3.23 25.22
C MET A 182 -4.82 4.68 25.64
N PRO A 183 -5.08 4.95 26.95
CA PRO A 183 -5.24 6.31 27.44
C PRO A 183 -4.00 7.15 27.19
N THR A 184 -4.17 8.33 26.59
CA THR A 184 -3.03 9.22 26.33
C THR A 184 -2.49 9.88 27.60
N GLY A 185 -3.31 10.03 28.62
CA GLY A 185 -2.96 10.74 29.86
C GLY A 185 -2.69 12.25 29.66
N LEU A 186 -3.11 12.81 28.52
CA LEU A 186 -2.90 14.21 28.21
C LEU A 186 -3.81 15.12 29.03
N THR A 187 -3.25 16.17 29.64
CA THR A 187 -3.98 17.22 30.37
C THR A 187 -4.30 18.43 29.50
N GLU A 188 -3.65 18.53 28.34
CA GLU A 188 -3.87 19.55 27.30
C GLU A 188 -3.84 18.95 25.92
N ASP A 189 -4.39 19.62 24.92
CA ASP A 189 -4.32 19.19 23.52
C ASP A 189 -2.86 19.19 23.05
N ARG A 190 -2.49 18.16 22.29
CA ARG A 190 -1.18 18.03 21.64
C ARG A 190 -1.34 17.87 20.14
N TRP A 191 -0.29 18.23 19.42
CA TRP A 191 -0.15 17.95 18.01
C TRP A 191 0.96 16.93 17.82
N VAL A 192 0.68 15.91 17.02
CA VAL A 192 1.60 14.84 16.67
C VAL A 192 2.08 15.09 15.25
N ASP A 193 3.40 15.10 15.03
CA ASP A 193 3.99 15.24 13.71
C ASP A 193 4.54 13.91 13.15
N ALA A 194 4.66 12.88 13.99
CA ALA A 194 4.99 11.52 13.52
C ALA A 194 4.44 10.46 14.47
N VAL A 195 4.16 9.30 13.88
CA VAL A 195 3.74 8.10 14.58
C VAL A 195 4.59 6.92 14.08
N GLU A 196 5.07 6.12 15.01
CA GLU A 196 5.75 4.86 14.71
C GLU A 196 5.01 3.72 15.38
N VAL A 197 4.88 2.59 14.69
CA VAL A 197 4.30 1.36 15.25
C VAL A 197 5.39 0.30 15.30
N SER A 198 5.50 -0.37 16.45
CA SER A 198 6.40 -1.49 16.66
C SER A 198 5.58 -2.74 16.99
N PRO A 199 5.30 -3.62 16.02
CA PRO A 199 4.65 -4.89 16.27
C PRO A 199 5.53 -5.79 17.14
N GLY A 200 4.94 -6.44 18.17
CA GLY A 200 5.67 -7.40 18.98
C GLY A 200 6.02 -8.67 18.20
N VAL A 201 5.09 -9.14 17.37
CA VAL A 201 5.29 -10.29 16.46
C VAL A 201 4.97 -9.89 15.02
N GLY A 202 5.91 -9.21 14.37
CA GLY A 202 5.72 -8.58 13.05
C GLY A 202 5.25 -9.53 11.94
N LYS A 203 5.57 -10.84 12.00
CA LYS A 203 5.08 -11.83 11.03
C LYS A 203 3.58 -12.10 11.16
N MET A 204 3.01 -11.93 12.35
CA MET A 204 1.62 -12.21 12.66
C MET A 204 0.73 -10.98 12.48
N VAL A 205 1.29 -9.80 12.73
CA VAL A 205 0.60 -8.52 12.56
C VAL A 205 0.58 -8.13 11.08
N HIS A 206 -0.62 -8.14 10.46
CA HIS A 206 -0.78 -7.78 9.06
C HIS A 206 -0.85 -6.27 8.88
N HIS A 207 -1.64 -5.57 9.69
CA HIS A 207 -1.65 -4.11 9.75
C HIS A 207 -2.12 -3.60 11.13
N VAL A 208 -1.82 -2.33 11.37
CA VAL A 208 -2.29 -1.58 12.54
C VAL A 208 -2.95 -0.30 12.06
N LEU A 209 -4.13 0.01 12.57
CA LEU A 209 -4.79 1.30 12.38
C LEU A 209 -4.94 2.01 13.73
N LEU A 210 -4.78 3.33 13.73
CA LEU A 210 -4.77 4.14 14.94
C LEU A 210 -5.88 5.19 14.88
N PHE A 211 -6.83 5.08 15.81
CA PHE A 211 -7.98 5.96 15.92
C PHE A 211 -7.90 6.80 17.20
N VAL A 212 -8.58 7.94 17.20
CA VAL A 212 -8.67 8.81 18.39
C VAL A 212 -10.10 8.79 18.90
N ASP A 213 -10.27 8.29 20.13
CA ASP A 213 -11.54 8.38 20.86
C ASP A 213 -11.47 9.51 21.90
N THR A 214 -12.39 10.47 21.78
CA THR A 214 -12.57 11.59 22.72
C THR A 214 -13.84 11.45 23.57
N THR A 215 -14.63 10.39 23.34
CA THR A 215 -15.94 10.19 23.94
C THR A 215 -15.93 9.21 25.10
N GLY A 216 -14.94 8.31 25.14
CA GLY A 216 -14.89 7.17 26.06
C GLY A 216 -15.70 5.96 25.58
N ALA A 217 -16.18 5.99 24.33
CA ALA A 217 -16.93 4.87 23.77
C ALA A 217 -16.08 3.60 23.69
N SER A 218 -14.79 3.74 23.37
CA SER A 218 -13.85 2.62 23.32
C SER A 218 -13.67 1.92 24.67
N GLU A 219 -13.66 2.66 25.78
CA GLU A 219 -13.56 2.07 27.12
C GLU A 219 -14.79 1.23 27.47
N ALA A 220 -15.97 1.65 27.03
CA ALA A 220 -17.19 0.87 27.25
C ALA A 220 -17.21 -0.41 26.43
N LEU A 221 -16.68 -0.38 25.20
CA LEU A 221 -16.52 -1.57 24.35
C LEU A 221 -15.50 -2.54 24.93
N ASP A 222 -14.37 -2.03 25.43
CA ASP A 222 -13.31 -2.83 26.05
C ASP A 222 -13.79 -3.50 27.35
N ALA A 223 -14.53 -2.75 28.19
CA ALA A 223 -15.11 -3.28 29.41
C ALA A 223 -16.18 -4.37 29.18
N ALA A 224 -16.81 -4.38 28.01
CA ALA A 224 -17.83 -5.37 27.64
C ALA A 224 -17.23 -6.66 27.06
N ASP A 225 -15.99 -6.67 26.61
CA ASP A 225 -15.28 -7.82 26.04
C ASP A 225 -14.39 -8.46 27.14
N PRO A 226 -14.48 -9.78 27.40
CA PRO A 226 -13.69 -10.42 28.45
C PRO A 226 -12.21 -10.64 28.06
N GLY A 227 -11.85 -10.45 26.80
CA GLY A 227 -10.48 -10.69 26.30
C GLY A 227 -9.57 -9.47 26.42
N PRO A 228 -8.29 -9.58 26.04
CA PRO A 228 -7.41 -8.44 25.87
C PRO A 228 -7.91 -7.52 24.74
N GLY A 229 -8.23 -6.26 25.06
CA GLY A 229 -8.90 -5.35 24.14
C GLY A 229 -10.31 -5.84 23.79
N TYR A 230 -10.91 -5.33 22.69
CA TYR A 230 -12.22 -5.77 22.23
C TYR A 230 -12.22 -6.16 20.76
N SER A 231 -13.15 -7.02 20.34
CA SER A 231 -13.34 -7.40 18.95
C SER A 231 -13.85 -6.21 18.15
N CYS A 232 -13.17 -5.87 17.06
CA CYS A 232 -13.48 -4.67 16.27
C CYS A 232 -13.39 -4.92 14.76
N PHE A 233 -13.89 -6.06 14.31
CA PHE A 233 -14.08 -6.33 12.90
C PHE A 233 -14.96 -5.25 12.27
N GLY A 234 -14.53 -4.68 11.14
CA GLY A 234 -15.26 -3.60 10.46
C GLY A 234 -15.03 -2.19 11.01
N GLY A 235 -14.07 -1.99 11.93
CA GLY A 235 -13.71 -0.69 12.46
C GLY A 235 -13.80 -0.58 13.98
N PRO A 236 -13.46 0.57 14.57
CA PRO A 236 -13.29 0.69 16.02
C PRO A 236 -14.61 0.69 16.83
N GLY A 237 -15.77 0.60 16.18
CA GLY A 237 -17.08 0.51 16.85
C GLY A 237 -17.65 1.83 17.36
N PHE A 238 -17.05 2.96 17.02
CA PHE A 238 -17.52 4.31 17.34
C PHE A 238 -17.28 5.28 16.17
N THR A 239 -18.01 6.41 16.17
CA THR A 239 -17.85 7.42 15.12
C THR A 239 -16.47 8.05 15.17
N LEU A 240 -15.73 7.93 14.07
CA LEU A 240 -14.40 8.48 13.95
C LEU A 240 -14.43 10.00 13.85
N GLN A 241 -13.64 10.66 14.67
CA GLN A 241 -13.39 12.09 14.58
C GLN A 241 -12.03 12.39 13.93
N ASN A 242 -11.05 11.51 14.14
CA ASN A 242 -9.73 11.58 13.53
C ASN A 242 -9.02 10.23 13.61
N ALA A 243 -8.05 10.03 12.72
CA ALA A 243 -7.13 8.90 12.74
C ALA A 243 -5.70 9.43 12.81
N LEU A 244 -4.81 8.68 13.45
CA LEU A 244 -3.38 8.99 13.51
C LEU A 244 -2.60 8.28 12.40
N GLY A 245 -3.27 7.60 11.48
CA GLY A 245 -2.68 6.77 10.46
C GLY A 245 -2.64 5.31 10.85
N GLY A 246 -1.63 4.59 10.35
CA GLY A 246 -1.48 3.17 10.60
C GLY A 246 -0.10 2.66 10.23
N TRP A 247 0.05 1.35 10.28
CA TRP A 247 1.26 0.64 9.90
C TRP A 247 0.90 -0.62 9.10
N VAL A 248 1.71 -0.89 8.10
CA VAL A 248 1.72 -2.15 7.34
C VAL A 248 3.16 -2.64 7.22
N PRO A 249 3.42 -3.92 6.94
CA PRO A 249 4.77 -4.41 6.68
C PRO A 249 5.47 -3.56 5.61
N GLY A 250 6.68 -3.07 5.92
CA GLY A 250 7.45 -2.18 5.04
C GLY A 250 7.11 -0.69 5.17
N SER A 251 6.22 -0.30 6.07
CA SER A 251 6.03 1.11 6.42
C SER A 251 7.33 1.72 6.93
N VAL A 252 7.61 2.92 6.46
CA VAL A 252 8.73 3.72 6.90
C VAL A 252 8.18 4.93 7.61
N PRO A 253 8.47 5.11 8.90
CA PRO A 253 8.00 6.28 9.63
C PRO A 253 8.66 7.54 9.09
N SER A 254 7.86 8.61 9.01
CA SER A 254 8.34 9.93 8.60
C SER A 254 7.64 11.03 9.40
N ARG A 255 8.30 12.17 9.53
CA ARG A 255 7.66 13.34 10.13
C ARG A 255 6.83 14.08 9.09
N LEU A 256 5.69 14.60 9.51
CA LEU A 256 4.90 15.50 8.69
C LEU A 256 5.68 16.79 8.40
N PRO A 257 5.40 17.44 7.27
CA PRO A 257 6.00 18.74 6.94
C PRO A 257 5.76 19.77 8.06
N GLU A 258 6.71 20.71 8.21
CA GLU A 258 6.60 21.76 9.21
C GLU A 258 5.29 22.53 9.15
N GLY A 259 4.64 22.71 10.29
CA GLY A 259 3.37 23.41 10.40
C GLY A 259 2.13 22.54 10.15
N ILE A 260 2.30 21.26 9.83
CA ILE A 260 1.22 20.27 9.69
C ILE A 260 1.27 19.28 10.86
N GLY A 261 0.11 18.90 11.40
CA GLY A 261 0.05 17.96 12.51
C GLY A 261 -1.27 17.21 12.58
N LEU A 262 -1.23 16.10 13.29
CA LEU A 262 -2.39 15.31 13.70
C LEU A 262 -2.81 15.75 15.10
N ARG A 263 -4.08 16.08 15.27
CA ARG A 263 -4.57 16.55 16.55
C ARG A 263 -4.80 15.40 17.51
N LEU A 264 -4.26 15.52 18.72
CA LEU A 264 -4.47 14.61 19.83
C LEU A 264 -5.06 15.37 21.02
N PRO A 265 -6.39 15.36 21.21
CA PRO A 265 -7.07 16.10 22.25
C PRO A 265 -6.70 15.62 23.67
N LYS A 266 -6.77 16.53 24.64
CA LYS A 266 -6.64 16.16 26.06
C LYS A 266 -7.64 15.08 26.44
N ALA A 267 -7.25 14.23 27.39
CA ALA A 267 -8.06 13.12 27.90
C ALA A 267 -8.58 12.15 26.82
N SER A 268 -8.01 12.18 25.62
CA SER A 268 -8.32 11.22 24.55
C SER A 268 -7.69 9.85 24.81
N ARG A 269 -8.15 8.85 24.08
CA ARG A 269 -7.57 7.52 23.96
C ARG A 269 -7.10 7.33 22.54
N VAL A 270 -5.93 6.70 22.37
CA VAL A 270 -5.56 6.10 21.10
C VAL A 270 -6.12 4.68 21.11
N VAL A 271 -6.92 4.36 20.12
CA VAL A 271 -7.47 3.03 19.92
C VAL A 271 -6.69 2.38 18.79
N MET A 272 -5.95 1.34 19.12
CA MET A 272 -5.11 0.62 18.17
C MET A 272 -5.85 -0.64 17.72
N GLN A 273 -6.33 -0.66 16.49
CA GLN A 273 -6.79 -1.89 15.84
C GLN A 273 -5.59 -2.63 15.29
N VAL A 274 -5.45 -3.88 15.70
CA VAL A 274 -4.46 -4.81 15.15
C VAL A 274 -5.17 -5.89 14.39
N HIS A 275 -4.80 -6.04 13.12
CA HIS A 275 -5.19 -7.16 12.28
C HIS A 275 -4.11 -8.24 12.36
N TYR A 276 -4.46 -9.37 12.94
CA TYR A 276 -3.63 -10.57 12.98
C TYR A 276 -4.05 -11.50 11.85
N SER A 277 -3.09 -11.90 11.00
CA SER A 277 -3.38 -12.75 9.84
C SER A 277 -3.23 -14.24 10.19
N ALA A 278 -4.29 -14.99 9.94
CA ALA A 278 -4.28 -16.46 10.04
C ALA A 278 -3.29 -17.10 9.05
N LEU A 279 -2.98 -16.42 7.95
CA LEU A 279 -2.04 -16.88 6.93
C LEU A 279 -0.57 -16.74 7.34
N SER A 280 -0.30 -16.09 8.45
CA SER A 280 1.07 -15.90 8.98
C SER A 280 1.77 -17.22 9.33
N GLY A 281 1.01 -18.28 9.63
CA GLY A 281 1.53 -19.53 10.16
C GLY A 281 2.17 -19.43 11.55
N VAL A 282 2.00 -18.28 12.22
CA VAL A 282 2.58 -18.00 13.56
C VAL A 282 1.46 -17.71 14.55
N THR A 283 1.55 -18.30 15.72
CA THR A 283 0.69 -17.98 16.87
C THR A 283 1.57 -17.79 18.10
N ALA A 284 1.63 -16.57 18.61
CA ALA A 284 2.45 -16.21 19.77
C ALA A 284 1.82 -15.03 20.52
N PRO A 285 2.16 -14.83 21.81
CA PRO A 285 1.78 -13.62 22.52
C PRO A 285 2.40 -12.38 21.86
N ASP A 286 1.56 -11.42 21.48
CA ASP A 286 1.96 -10.13 20.88
C ASP A 286 1.76 -8.98 21.87
N VAL A 287 2.70 -8.04 21.86
CA VAL A 287 2.60 -6.74 22.53
C VAL A 287 3.03 -5.66 21.54
N THR A 288 2.12 -5.25 20.71
CA THR A 288 2.35 -4.12 19.79
C THR A 288 2.33 -2.80 20.55
N SER A 289 3.19 -1.88 20.16
CA SER A 289 3.32 -0.55 20.74
C SER A 289 3.35 0.54 19.68
N VAL A 290 3.04 1.76 20.11
CA VAL A 290 2.98 2.97 19.27
C VAL A 290 3.77 4.08 19.93
N ALA A 291 4.69 4.69 19.20
CA ALA A 291 5.38 5.90 19.58
C ALA A 291 4.71 7.12 18.97
N LEU A 292 4.52 8.14 19.77
CA LEU A 292 4.02 9.45 19.35
C LEU A 292 5.14 10.48 19.48
N HIS A 293 5.37 11.22 18.41
CA HIS A 293 6.29 12.36 18.37
C HIS A 293 5.48 13.64 18.31
N TYR A 294 5.64 14.51 19.31
CA TYR A 294 4.91 15.76 19.34
C TYR A 294 5.58 16.80 18.46
N ALA A 295 4.76 17.60 17.80
CA ALA A 295 5.24 18.70 16.99
C ALA A 295 5.98 19.73 17.83
N MET A 296 7.25 19.96 17.51
CA MET A 296 8.11 20.94 18.19
C MET A 296 7.83 22.37 17.74
N LYS A 297 7.18 22.54 16.60
CA LYS A 297 6.86 23.85 16.01
C LYS A 297 5.35 24.08 15.98
N PRO A 298 4.91 25.35 15.97
CA PRO A 298 3.50 25.67 15.93
C PRO A 298 2.80 25.11 14.70
N ILE A 299 1.68 24.40 14.90
CA ILE A 299 0.89 23.81 13.84
C ILE A 299 -0.09 24.84 13.25
N ARG A 300 -0.07 24.94 11.93
CA ARG A 300 -0.94 25.83 11.16
C ARG A 300 -2.10 25.10 10.51
N GLN A 301 -1.90 23.83 10.10
CA GLN A 301 -2.88 23.01 9.40
C GLN A 301 -2.98 21.63 10.05
N GLU A 302 -4.21 21.14 10.13
CA GLU A 302 -4.49 19.78 10.59
C GLU A 302 -4.44 18.82 9.40
N LEU A 303 -3.70 17.71 9.54
CA LEU A 303 -3.76 16.60 8.58
C LEU A 303 -5.08 15.85 8.75
N ARG A 304 -5.74 15.57 7.64
CA ARG A 304 -6.99 14.80 7.56
C ARG A 304 -6.85 13.65 6.58
N ILE A 305 -7.67 12.62 6.76
CA ILE A 305 -7.70 11.45 5.88
C ILE A 305 -9.06 11.34 5.24
N LEU A 306 -9.10 11.25 3.91
CA LEU A 306 -10.29 10.99 3.11
C LEU A 306 -10.20 9.59 2.52
N PRO A 307 -11.12 8.67 2.80
CA PRO A 307 -11.25 7.41 2.07
C PRO A 307 -12.01 7.63 0.76
N LEU A 308 -11.39 7.34 -0.35
CA LEU A 308 -12.04 7.17 -1.66
C LEU A 308 -12.39 5.69 -1.79
N ILE A 309 -13.67 5.34 -1.63
CA ILE A 309 -14.11 3.99 -1.29
C ILE A 309 -15.36 3.56 -2.08
N ASN A 310 -15.43 2.27 -2.43
CA ASN A 310 -16.66 1.61 -2.86
C ASN A 310 -16.90 0.37 -1.99
N GLN A 311 -18.03 0.34 -1.31
CA GLN A 311 -18.45 -0.77 -0.44
C GLN A 311 -19.61 -1.60 -1.04
N SER A 312 -20.03 -1.28 -2.28
CA SER A 312 -21.23 -1.84 -2.89
C SER A 312 -20.92 -2.55 -4.20
N PHE A 313 -19.89 -3.41 -4.21
CA PHE A 313 -19.51 -4.17 -5.41
C PHE A 313 -19.65 -5.68 -5.21
N VAL A 314 -19.66 -6.39 -6.32
CA VAL A 314 -19.65 -7.85 -6.40
C VAL A 314 -18.58 -8.26 -7.40
N ILE A 315 -17.76 -9.22 -7.03
CA ILE A 315 -16.79 -9.89 -7.90
C ILE A 315 -17.33 -11.31 -8.16
N PRO A 316 -17.88 -11.59 -9.35
CA PRO A 316 -18.45 -12.89 -9.65
C PRO A 316 -17.41 -14.01 -9.60
N ALA A 317 -17.83 -15.21 -9.25
CA ALA A 317 -17.00 -16.41 -9.35
C ALA A 317 -16.48 -16.59 -10.79
N GLY A 318 -15.18 -16.82 -10.95
CA GLY A 318 -14.52 -17.04 -12.24
C GLY A 318 -14.26 -15.77 -13.07
N ALA A 319 -14.58 -14.57 -12.55
CA ALA A 319 -14.30 -13.32 -13.25
C ALA A 319 -12.77 -13.07 -13.33
N LYS A 320 -12.24 -12.92 -14.56
CA LYS A 320 -10.80 -12.70 -14.80
C LYS A 320 -10.37 -11.26 -14.74
N ASP A 321 -11.31 -10.31 -14.93
CA ASP A 321 -11.06 -8.87 -14.91
C ASP A 321 -12.34 -8.13 -14.49
N GLN A 322 -12.66 -8.19 -13.20
CA GLN A 322 -13.77 -7.41 -12.65
C GLN A 322 -13.30 -6.00 -12.33
N VAL A 323 -13.91 -5.02 -12.99
CA VAL A 323 -13.62 -3.60 -12.72
C VAL A 323 -14.55 -3.08 -11.65
N VAL A 324 -13.98 -2.42 -10.65
CA VAL A 324 -14.71 -1.70 -9.59
C VAL A 324 -14.22 -0.25 -9.55
N THR A 325 -15.15 0.69 -9.42
CA THR A 325 -14.82 2.13 -9.39
C THR A 325 -15.36 2.80 -8.16
N ALA A 326 -14.69 3.86 -7.72
CA ALA A 326 -15.16 4.79 -6.71
C ALA A 326 -14.92 6.23 -7.19
N SER A 327 -15.70 7.18 -6.70
CA SER A 327 -15.46 8.59 -7.02
C SER A 327 -15.93 9.54 -5.92
N VAL A 328 -15.18 10.65 -5.76
CA VAL A 328 -15.66 11.87 -5.10
C VAL A 328 -15.96 12.87 -6.21
N PRO A 329 -17.25 13.10 -6.51
CA PRO A 329 -17.64 13.87 -7.71
C PRO A 329 -17.22 15.32 -7.66
N ILE A 330 -17.08 15.89 -6.47
CA ILE A 330 -16.65 17.28 -6.27
C ILE A 330 -15.89 17.37 -4.95
N VAL A 331 -14.67 17.85 -4.99
CA VAL A 331 -13.90 18.31 -3.82
C VAL A 331 -14.43 19.73 -3.50
N PRO A 332 -15.13 19.94 -2.37
CA PRO A 332 -15.89 21.19 -2.17
C PRO A 332 -15.03 22.39 -1.79
N ILE A 333 -13.82 22.17 -1.33
CA ILE A 333 -12.87 23.19 -0.87
C ILE A 333 -11.48 22.89 -1.43
N PRO A 334 -10.63 23.90 -1.64
CA PRO A 334 -9.27 23.61 -2.09
C PRO A 334 -8.46 22.92 -0.99
N VAL A 335 -7.71 21.89 -1.38
CA VAL A 335 -6.89 21.07 -0.48
C VAL A 335 -5.52 20.77 -1.10
N HIS A 336 -4.54 20.43 -0.27
CA HIS A 336 -3.30 19.81 -0.70
C HIS A 336 -3.23 18.37 -0.20
N VAL A 337 -3.08 17.41 -1.12
CA VAL A 337 -2.89 15.99 -0.80
C VAL A 337 -1.41 15.72 -0.58
N LEU A 338 -1.06 15.18 0.58
CA LEU A 338 0.31 14.89 0.99
C LEU A 338 0.70 13.44 0.65
N SER A 339 -0.25 12.51 0.79
CA SER A 339 0.02 11.10 0.52
C SER A 339 -1.25 10.37 0.11
N ILE A 340 -1.04 9.20 -0.50
CA ILE A 340 -2.10 8.28 -0.91
C ILE A 340 -1.73 6.85 -0.54
N THR A 341 -2.71 6.09 -0.03
CA THR A 341 -2.54 4.67 0.33
C THR A 341 -3.61 3.85 -0.39
N PRO A 342 -3.29 3.18 -1.50
CA PRO A 342 -4.19 2.23 -2.14
C PRO A 342 -4.33 0.96 -1.30
N HIS A 343 -5.54 0.35 -1.32
CA HIS A 343 -5.82 -0.85 -0.54
C HIS A 343 -6.84 -1.76 -1.25
N MET A 344 -6.46 -3.01 -1.43
CA MET A 344 -7.25 -4.14 -1.89
C MET A 344 -6.82 -5.39 -1.12
N HIS A 345 -7.51 -6.52 -1.33
CA HIS A 345 -7.10 -7.81 -0.78
C HIS A 345 -6.48 -8.73 -1.85
N LEU A 346 -6.69 -10.05 -1.73
CA LEU A 346 -5.97 -11.08 -2.50
C LEU A 346 -6.33 -11.10 -3.99
N LEU A 347 -7.59 -10.77 -4.35
CA LEU A 347 -8.03 -10.80 -5.75
C LEU A 347 -7.64 -9.54 -6.53
N GLY A 348 -7.15 -8.50 -5.85
CA GLY A 348 -6.68 -7.27 -6.47
C GLY A 348 -5.56 -7.51 -7.49
N ARG A 349 -5.63 -6.80 -8.64
CA ARG A 349 -4.63 -6.87 -9.71
C ARG A 349 -3.97 -5.53 -9.99
N SER A 350 -4.77 -4.48 -10.02
CA SER A 350 -4.26 -3.12 -10.20
C SER A 350 -5.20 -2.08 -9.62
N MET A 351 -4.67 -0.91 -9.27
CA MET A 351 -5.46 0.24 -8.84
C MET A 351 -4.88 1.51 -9.44
N HIS A 352 -5.75 2.29 -10.07
CA HIS A 352 -5.44 3.62 -10.59
C HIS A 352 -6.32 4.68 -9.92
N VAL A 353 -5.70 5.74 -9.40
CA VAL A 353 -6.41 6.89 -8.85
C VAL A 353 -5.97 8.15 -9.59
N SER A 354 -6.96 8.93 -10.03
CA SER A 354 -6.72 10.17 -10.75
C SER A 354 -7.62 11.29 -10.27
N THR A 355 -7.28 12.51 -10.66
CA THR A 355 -8.14 13.69 -10.47
C THR A 355 -8.41 14.39 -11.77
N THR A 356 -9.64 14.88 -11.93
CA THR A 356 -10.01 15.83 -12.98
C THR A 356 -10.17 17.20 -12.35
N LEU A 357 -9.32 18.15 -12.73
CA LEU A 357 -9.36 19.52 -12.23
C LEU A 357 -10.54 20.30 -12.84
N PRO A 358 -10.97 21.44 -12.25
CA PRO A 358 -12.03 22.29 -12.83
C PRO A 358 -11.73 22.79 -14.25
N SER A 359 -10.46 22.83 -14.65
CA SER A 359 -10.03 23.13 -16.01
C SER A 359 -10.33 22.03 -17.03
N GLY A 360 -10.72 20.84 -16.58
CA GLY A 360 -10.86 19.63 -17.39
C GLY A 360 -9.56 18.83 -17.54
N SER A 361 -8.43 19.33 -17.06
CA SER A 361 -7.16 18.57 -17.11
C SER A 361 -7.19 17.44 -16.09
N GLN A 362 -6.64 16.28 -16.51
CA GLN A 362 -6.50 15.11 -15.65
C GLN A 362 -5.06 15.00 -15.12
N ARG A 363 -4.94 14.48 -13.90
CA ARG A 363 -3.67 14.13 -13.28
C ARG A 363 -3.78 12.76 -12.62
N CYS A 364 -2.74 11.95 -12.76
CA CYS A 364 -2.59 10.73 -11.98
C CYS A 364 -2.19 11.08 -10.53
N LEU A 365 -2.76 10.37 -9.56
CA LEU A 365 -2.37 10.45 -8.15
C LEU A 365 -1.54 9.23 -7.75
N VAL A 366 -2.00 8.05 -8.14
CA VAL A 366 -1.27 6.79 -7.95
C VAL A 366 -1.70 5.80 -9.02
N ASP A 367 -0.76 5.06 -9.57
CA ASP A 367 -1.00 3.92 -10.44
C ASP A 367 -0.21 2.72 -9.94
N VAL A 368 -0.93 1.66 -9.54
CA VAL A 368 -0.37 0.39 -9.07
C VAL A 368 -0.75 -0.67 -10.11
N PRO A 369 0.06 -0.88 -11.16
CA PRO A 369 -0.27 -1.79 -12.25
C PRO A 369 -0.14 -3.27 -11.88
N ASP A 370 0.60 -3.57 -10.79
CA ASP A 370 0.84 -4.94 -10.30
C ASP A 370 0.69 -4.94 -8.78
N TRP A 371 -0.57 -5.10 -8.33
CA TRP A 371 -0.91 -5.11 -6.91
C TRP A 371 -0.31 -6.32 -6.19
N SER A 372 0.09 -6.11 -4.94
CA SER A 372 0.48 -7.17 -4.03
C SER A 372 -0.14 -6.96 -2.66
N PHE A 373 -0.95 -7.92 -2.21
CA PHE A 373 -1.52 -7.92 -0.87
C PHE A 373 -0.47 -7.88 0.24
N HIS A 374 0.69 -8.49 0.01
CA HIS A 374 1.80 -8.53 0.97
C HIS A 374 2.65 -7.26 0.98
N TRP A 375 2.37 -6.31 0.06
CA TRP A 375 3.12 -5.07 -0.03
C TRP A 375 2.19 -3.89 -0.24
N GLN A 376 1.59 -3.47 0.85
CA GLN A 376 0.72 -2.30 0.90
C GLN A 376 1.50 -1.15 1.50
N ARG A 377 1.46 0.01 0.88
CA ARG A 377 2.29 1.14 1.29
C ARG A 377 1.54 2.46 1.13
N GLN A 378 1.83 3.40 2.05
CA GLN A 378 1.56 4.81 1.85
C GLN A 378 2.62 5.39 0.90
N TYR A 379 2.17 6.17 -0.08
CA TYR A 379 3.00 6.90 -1.04
C TYR A 379 2.87 8.39 -0.75
N SER A 380 3.93 9.00 -0.21
CA SER A 380 4.00 10.42 0.08
C SER A 380 4.48 11.17 -1.17
N PHE A 381 3.74 12.21 -1.57
CA PHE A 381 4.16 13.07 -2.68
C PHE A 381 5.38 13.90 -2.26
N ARG A 382 6.39 14.00 -3.12
CA ARG A 382 7.55 14.87 -2.88
C ARG A 382 7.13 16.33 -2.73
N GLU A 383 6.17 16.76 -3.54
CA GLU A 383 5.49 18.04 -3.42
C GLU A 383 3.99 17.79 -3.22
N PRO A 384 3.38 18.31 -2.15
CA PRO A 384 1.94 18.15 -1.95
C PRO A 384 1.13 18.58 -3.16
N LEU A 385 0.17 17.75 -3.55
CA LEU A 385 -0.61 17.94 -4.77
C LEU A 385 -1.82 18.86 -4.52
N ALA A 386 -1.84 20.03 -5.14
CA ALA A 386 -2.96 20.95 -5.05
C ALA A 386 -4.20 20.42 -5.81
N LEU A 387 -5.34 20.34 -5.11
CA LEU A 387 -6.66 20.07 -5.65
C LEU A 387 -7.58 21.27 -5.41
N PRO A 388 -7.81 22.12 -6.42
CA PRO A 388 -8.75 23.23 -6.30
C PRO A 388 -10.17 22.75 -6.01
N ALA A 389 -10.98 23.58 -5.37
CA ALA A 389 -12.42 23.32 -5.24
C ALA A 389 -13.06 23.05 -6.61
N GLY A 390 -13.93 22.05 -6.67
CA GLY A 390 -14.54 21.59 -7.92
C GLY A 390 -13.76 20.49 -8.63
N SER A 391 -12.59 20.07 -8.12
CA SER A 391 -11.88 18.88 -8.61
C SER A 391 -12.71 17.62 -8.34
N ARG A 392 -12.58 16.63 -9.22
CA ARG A 392 -13.17 15.30 -9.07
C ARG A 392 -12.06 14.28 -8.81
N LEU A 393 -12.32 13.30 -7.93
CA LEU A 393 -11.43 12.15 -7.71
C LEU A 393 -12.10 10.91 -8.27
N ASP A 394 -11.32 10.10 -8.97
CA ASP A 394 -11.75 8.82 -9.54
C ASP A 394 -10.75 7.71 -9.19
N LEU A 395 -11.28 6.55 -8.78
CA LEU A 395 -10.55 5.32 -8.53
C LEU A 395 -11.08 4.23 -9.45
N THR A 396 -10.19 3.50 -10.08
CA THR A 396 -10.49 2.27 -10.83
C THR A 396 -9.61 1.15 -10.31
N ALA A 397 -10.23 0.04 -9.91
CA ALA A 397 -9.54 -1.15 -9.44
C ALA A 397 -9.95 -2.37 -10.27
N HIS A 398 -9.02 -3.27 -10.51
CA HIS A 398 -9.19 -4.51 -11.26
C HIS A 398 -8.96 -5.71 -10.36
N TYR A 399 -9.82 -6.73 -10.48
CA TYR A 399 -9.79 -7.95 -9.66
C TYR A 399 -9.85 -9.19 -10.54
N ASP A 400 -9.14 -10.24 -10.14
CA ASP A 400 -9.13 -11.54 -10.77
C ASP A 400 -9.62 -12.62 -9.79
N ASN A 401 -10.85 -13.05 -9.94
CA ASN A 401 -11.48 -14.13 -9.15
C ASN A 401 -11.57 -15.43 -9.96
N SER A 402 -10.60 -15.67 -10.83
CA SER A 402 -10.55 -16.90 -11.64
C SER A 402 -9.83 -18.04 -10.91
N GLU A 403 -9.99 -19.25 -11.43
CA GLU A 403 -9.26 -20.45 -10.98
C GLU A 403 -7.75 -20.35 -11.23
N GLU A 404 -7.34 -19.58 -12.25
CA GLU A 404 -5.95 -19.39 -12.63
C GLU A 404 -5.21 -18.36 -11.79
N ASN A 405 -5.93 -17.55 -10.99
CA ASN A 405 -5.29 -16.60 -10.08
C ASN A 405 -4.65 -17.35 -8.88
N PRO A 406 -3.33 -17.36 -8.75
CA PRO A 406 -2.64 -18.09 -7.66
C PRO A 406 -2.92 -17.50 -6.27
N GLN A 407 -3.45 -16.28 -6.20
CA GLN A 407 -3.83 -15.63 -4.93
C GLN A 407 -5.30 -15.93 -4.55
N ASN A 408 -6.07 -16.55 -5.43
CA ASN A 408 -7.45 -16.96 -5.10
C ASN A 408 -7.43 -18.18 -4.17
N VAL A 409 -7.93 -18.00 -2.98
CA VAL A 409 -7.96 -19.06 -1.96
C VAL A 409 -9.18 -20.00 -2.08
N SER A 410 -10.13 -19.65 -2.94
CA SER A 410 -11.35 -20.43 -3.14
C SER A 410 -11.26 -21.31 -4.39
N HIS A 411 -11.28 -22.63 -4.22
CA HIS A 411 -11.26 -23.61 -5.29
C HIS A 411 -12.43 -24.60 -5.13
N PRO A 412 -13.50 -24.51 -5.96
CA PRO A 412 -13.68 -23.56 -7.06
C PRO A 412 -13.89 -22.11 -6.57
N PRO A 413 -13.66 -21.11 -7.44
CA PRO A 413 -13.93 -19.72 -7.13
C PRO A 413 -15.36 -19.49 -6.65
N ARG A 414 -15.56 -18.59 -5.70
CA ARG A 414 -16.87 -18.16 -5.20
C ARG A 414 -17.08 -16.67 -5.44
N GLU A 415 -18.32 -16.22 -5.39
CA GLU A 415 -18.62 -14.79 -5.41
C GLU A 415 -17.99 -14.11 -4.19
N VAL A 416 -17.33 -12.96 -4.40
CA VAL A 416 -16.70 -12.14 -3.36
C VAL A 416 -17.31 -10.75 -3.35
N ARG A 417 -17.49 -10.18 -2.17
CA ARG A 417 -18.08 -8.87 -1.93
C ARG A 417 -17.17 -8.06 -1.02
N TRP A 418 -17.56 -6.81 -0.79
CA TRP A 418 -16.95 -5.98 0.24
C TRP A 418 -16.94 -6.71 1.60
N GLY A 419 -15.79 -6.68 2.25
CA GLY A 419 -15.61 -7.21 3.62
C GLY A 419 -14.19 -7.03 4.13
N GLU A 420 -14.04 -7.23 5.43
CA GLU A 420 -12.80 -6.97 6.16
C GLU A 420 -11.84 -8.19 6.14
N ASN A 421 -12.36 -9.41 5.90
CA ASN A 421 -11.49 -10.59 5.89
C ASN A 421 -10.52 -10.54 4.71
N THR A 422 -9.34 -11.10 4.89
CA THR A 422 -8.37 -11.29 3.80
C THR A 422 -8.99 -11.99 2.57
N THR A 423 -10.01 -12.84 2.78
CA THR A 423 -10.72 -13.58 1.71
C THR A 423 -11.94 -12.87 1.15
N ASP A 424 -12.36 -11.75 1.73
CA ASP A 424 -13.28 -10.78 1.14
C ASP A 424 -12.48 -9.82 0.25
N GLU A 425 -13.08 -8.73 -0.21
CA GLU A 425 -12.35 -7.72 -0.97
C GLU A 425 -12.68 -6.30 -0.54
N MET A 426 -11.70 -5.42 -0.72
CA MET A 426 -11.83 -3.98 -0.49
C MET A 426 -11.46 -3.19 -1.76
N CYS A 427 -12.08 -2.01 -1.92
CA CYS A 427 -11.77 -1.04 -2.96
C CYS A 427 -11.65 0.34 -2.30
N ILE A 428 -10.43 0.69 -1.85
CA ILE A 428 -10.18 1.93 -1.11
C ILE A 428 -8.87 2.56 -1.55
N ALA A 429 -8.84 3.91 -1.57
CA ALA A 429 -7.61 4.69 -1.49
C ALA A 429 -7.77 5.75 -0.39
N PHE A 430 -6.87 5.79 0.58
CA PHE A 430 -6.85 6.80 1.62
C PHE A 430 -5.98 7.98 1.18
N LEU A 431 -6.55 9.18 1.15
CA LEU A 431 -5.83 10.40 0.83
C LEU A 431 -5.61 11.21 2.11
N ALA A 432 -4.34 11.45 2.46
CA ALA A 432 -4.00 12.36 3.55
C ALA A 432 -3.82 13.78 3.00
N PHE A 433 -4.53 14.76 3.57
CA PHE A 433 -4.61 16.10 3.00
C PHE A 433 -4.72 17.20 4.06
N THR A 434 -4.40 18.43 3.67
CA THR A 434 -4.65 19.65 4.43
C THR A 434 -5.63 20.56 3.68
N ILE A 435 -6.36 21.42 4.41
CA ILE A 435 -7.26 22.41 3.84
C ILE A 435 -6.49 23.70 3.56
N ASP A 436 -6.60 24.21 2.34
CA ASP A 436 -5.95 25.46 1.95
C ASP A 436 -6.52 26.65 2.72
N GLY A 437 -5.63 27.56 3.12
CA GLY A 437 -6.02 28.74 3.87
C GLY A 437 -6.37 28.48 5.34
N GLU A 438 -6.33 27.22 5.81
CA GLU A 438 -6.42 26.93 7.24
C GLU A 438 -5.22 27.57 7.97
N ASN A 439 -5.50 28.30 9.05
CA ASN A 439 -4.44 28.82 9.92
C ASN A 439 -4.90 28.76 11.38
N LEU A 440 -4.56 27.67 12.04
CA LEU A 440 -4.94 27.38 13.42
C LEU A 440 -4.35 28.38 14.41
N LEU A 441 -3.22 29.02 14.07
CA LEU A 441 -2.59 30.03 14.91
C LEU A 441 -3.40 31.35 14.92
N ALA A 442 -3.99 31.72 13.81
CA ALA A 442 -4.83 32.93 13.72
C ALA A 442 -6.17 32.78 14.46
N THR A 443 -6.52 31.54 14.82
CA THR A 443 -7.81 31.21 15.47
C THR A 443 -7.67 30.88 16.95
N ALA A 444 -6.47 30.96 17.52
CA ALA A 444 -6.20 30.62 18.92
C ALA A 444 -6.99 31.47 19.95
N GLY A 445 -7.68 32.53 19.52
CA GLY A 445 -8.61 33.31 20.35
C GLY A 445 -10.10 33.01 20.13
N ALA A 446 -10.47 32.15 19.15
CA ALA A 446 -11.84 31.73 18.89
C ALA A 446 -11.94 30.22 19.13
N SER A 447 -12.97 29.80 19.90
CA SER A 447 -13.18 28.37 20.18
C SER A 447 -13.05 27.52 18.90
N PRO A 448 -12.19 26.50 18.86
CA PRO A 448 -11.99 25.64 17.68
C PRO A 448 -13.29 24.97 17.20
N MET A 449 -14.23 24.74 18.09
CA MET A 449 -15.54 24.16 17.76
C MET A 449 -16.45 25.08 16.94
N ALA A 450 -16.36 26.40 17.11
CA ALA A 450 -17.27 27.33 16.43
C ALA A 450 -17.04 27.47 14.92
N LYS A 451 -15.85 27.07 14.41
CA LYS A 451 -15.52 27.08 12.99
C LYS A 451 -15.56 25.70 12.31
N ARG A 452 -15.55 24.61 13.09
CA ARG A 452 -15.78 23.25 12.57
C ARG A 452 -17.16 23.11 11.89
N GLN A 453 -18.16 23.82 12.38
CA GLN A 453 -19.53 23.82 11.85
C GLN A 453 -19.67 24.43 10.44
N LYS A 454 -18.65 25.13 9.91
CA LYS A 454 -18.73 25.77 8.58
C LYS A 454 -18.45 24.79 7.42
N TYR A 455 -17.79 23.68 7.71
CA TYR A 455 -17.51 22.63 6.74
C TYR A 455 -18.03 21.34 7.35
N GLU A 456 -19.24 20.90 6.97
CA GLU A 456 -19.67 19.55 7.29
C GLU A 456 -18.61 18.58 6.72
N PRO A 457 -18.09 17.66 7.56
CA PRO A 457 -16.97 16.81 7.14
C PRO A 457 -17.42 15.82 6.07
N PHE A 458 -17.18 16.15 4.81
CA PHE A 458 -17.41 15.22 3.70
C PHE A 458 -16.46 14.00 3.77
N TRP A 459 -15.55 13.98 4.73
CA TRP A 459 -14.59 12.92 5.04
C TRP A 459 -14.99 12.04 6.24
N GLU A 460 -16.06 12.35 6.97
CA GLU A 460 -16.55 11.47 8.05
C GLU A 460 -17.22 10.24 7.43
N VAL A 461 -16.64 9.06 7.68
CA VAL A 461 -17.22 7.77 7.31
C VAL A 461 -17.89 7.18 8.52
N ASP A 462 -19.18 6.88 8.40
CA ASP A 462 -19.94 6.15 9.43
C ASP A 462 -19.56 4.65 9.38
N TRP A 463 -18.51 4.31 10.11
CA TRP A 463 -18.07 2.92 10.26
C TRP A 463 -19.03 2.15 11.15
N LYS A 464 -19.93 1.40 10.53
CA LYS A 464 -20.82 0.50 11.28
C LYS A 464 -20.13 -0.84 11.48
N PRO A 465 -20.20 -1.41 12.70
CA PRO A 465 -19.70 -2.75 12.94
C PRO A 465 -20.39 -3.73 11.99
N VAL A 466 -19.58 -4.51 11.28
CA VAL A 466 -20.08 -5.63 10.48
C VAL A 466 -20.08 -6.85 11.40
N PRO A 467 -21.11 -7.69 11.44
CA PRO A 467 -21.11 -8.91 12.22
C PRO A 467 -19.95 -9.82 11.74
N PRO A 468 -19.26 -10.51 12.66
CA PRO A 468 -18.17 -11.42 12.30
C PRO A 468 -18.67 -12.48 11.30
N PRO A 469 -17.85 -12.84 10.30
CA PRO A 469 -18.19 -13.83 9.30
C PRO A 469 -18.33 -15.24 9.91
N ALA A 470 -18.94 -16.14 9.11
CA ALA A 470 -18.95 -17.57 9.44
C ALA A 470 -17.50 -18.14 9.48
N PRO A 471 -17.26 -19.21 10.25
CA PRO A 471 -15.93 -19.82 10.37
C PRO A 471 -15.31 -20.17 9.02
N PHE A 472 -14.01 -19.83 8.87
CA PHE A 472 -13.22 -20.11 7.68
C PHE A 472 -12.24 -21.26 7.95
N GLU A 473 -12.18 -22.26 7.09
CA GLU A 473 -11.17 -23.32 7.15
C GLU A 473 -9.94 -22.90 6.34
N VAL A 474 -8.79 -22.75 7.01
CA VAL A 474 -7.50 -22.48 6.36
C VAL A 474 -7.12 -23.68 5.49
N PRO A 475 -6.94 -23.51 4.17
CA PRO A 475 -6.56 -24.60 3.29
C PRO A 475 -5.21 -25.21 3.69
N SER A 476 -5.11 -26.53 3.76
CA SER A 476 -3.91 -27.25 4.24
C SER A 476 -2.63 -26.97 3.45
N HIS A 477 -2.73 -26.52 2.20
CA HIS A 477 -1.58 -26.17 1.34
C HIS A 477 -0.95 -24.82 1.68
N TRP A 478 -1.56 -24.01 2.56
CA TRP A 478 -1.02 -22.72 3.02
C TRP A 478 -0.12 -22.83 4.24
N GLN A 479 -0.04 -24.01 4.84
CA GLN A 479 0.76 -24.24 6.06
C GLN A 479 2.26 -24.38 5.79
N HIS A 480 2.72 -24.29 4.54
CA HIS A 480 4.10 -24.59 4.12
C HIS A 480 4.82 -23.48 3.33
N HIS A 481 4.37 -22.21 3.40
CA HIS A 481 5.07 -21.08 2.74
C HIS A 481 5.52 -20.00 3.72
#